data_a61505e6452dcac7e7c085dd4c7af56f
#
_entry.id   a61505e6452dcac7e7c085dd4c7af56f
#
_cell.length_a   1.000
_cell.length_b   1.000
_cell.length_c   1.000
_cell.angle_alpha   90.00
_cell.angle_beta   90.00
_cell.angle_gamma   90.00
#
_symmetry.space_group_name_H-M   'P 1'
#
loop_
_entity.id
_entity.type
_entity.pdbx_description
1 polymer ?
#
loop_
_entity_poly.entity_id
_entity_poly.type
_entity_poly.pdbx_seq_one_letter_code
_entity_poly.pdbx_strand_id
1 'polypeptide(L)'
;SNEIELIQKPILFLPNAFSPNEDDLNEVWKAEGAFIKDYKLLLLNRWSQLIFESNSIEDTWDGKYKGVDVPEGVYFYRLRYSGYDLRTVYERLGTITVIR
;
A
#
# COMPACT_ATOMS: atom_id res chain seq x y z
N SER A 1 -13.60 -9.57 -31.81
CA SER A 1 -14.18 -8.37 -31.45
C SER A 1 -13.48 -7.67 -30.30
N ASN A 2 -13.94 -6.50 -30.05
CA ASN A 2 -13.26 -5.60 -29.14
C ASN A 2 -13.75 -5.65 -27.74
N GLU A 3 -14.73 -6.48 -27.47
CA GLU A 3 -15.27 -6.52 -26.11
C GLU A 3 -14.21 -6.93 -25.10
N ILE A 4 -13.23 -7.68 -25.57
CA ILE A 4 -12.22 -8.16 -24.66
C ILE A 4 -11.44 -7.01 -24.06
N GLU A 5 -11.32 -5.93 -24.78
CA GLU A 5 -10.56 -4.81 -24.27
C GLU A 5 -11.26 -4.04 -23.19
N LEU A 6 -12.50 -4.37 -22.91
CA LEU A 6 -13.21 -3.70 -21.84
C LEU A 6 -12.75 -4.15 -20.46
N ILE A 7 -11.97 -5.22 -20.39
CA ILE A 7 -11.43 -5.66 -19.12
C ILE A 7 -10.25 -4.75 -18.77
N GLN A 8 -10.42 -3.99 -17.74
CA GLN A 8 -9.41 -3.01 -17.32
C GLN A 8 -8.33 -3.67 -16.49
N LYS A 9 -7.10 -3.29 -16.77
CA LYS A 9 -6.00 -3.69 -15.92
C LYS A 9 -6.06 -2.89 -14.64
N PRO A 10 -5.59 -3.47 -13.53
CA PRO A 10 -5.58 -2.72 -12.28
C PRO A 10 -4.60 -1.56 -12.36
N ILE A 11 -5.02 -0.45 -11.80
CA ILE A 11 -4.22 0.77 -11.69
C ILE A 11 -3.94 0.99 -10.23
N LEU A 12 -2.69 1.27 -9.90
CA LEU A 12 -2.33 1.40 -8.49
C LEU A 12 -1.27 2.46 -8.31
N PHE A 13 -1.49 3.33 -7.35
CA PHE A 13 -0.54 4.34 -6.93
C PHE A 13 -0.24 4.16 -5.46
N LEU A 14 1.03 4.08 -5.12
CA LEU A 14 1.48 3.91 -3.75
C LEU A 14 2.35 5.11 -3.39
N PRO A 15 1.88 5.97 -2.47
CA PRO A 15 2.71 7.09 -2.06
C PRO A 15 4.01 6.58 -1.45
N ASN A 16 5.12 7.23 -1.80
CA ASN A 16 6.42 6.77 -1.32
C ASN A 16 6.91 7.52 -0.09
N ALA A 17 6.09 8.39 0.46
CA ALA A 17 6.44 9.13 1.66
C ALA A 17 5.16 9.61 2.33
N PHE A 18 5.18 9.73 3.64
CA PHE A 18 4.09 10.40 4.33
C PHE A 18 4.59 10.90 5.68
N SER A 19 3.82 11.84 6.23
CA SER A 19 4.24 12.56 7.41
C SER A 19 3.11 12.55 8.43
N PRO A 20 3.09 11.57 9.34
CA PRO A 20 2.03 11.48 10.34
C PRO A 20 2.32 12.37 11.54
N ASN A 21 2.22 13.68 11.34
CA ASN A 21 2.64 14.65 12.35
C ASN A 21 1.48 15.38 13.00
N GLU A 22 0.26 14.86 12.88
CA GLU A 22 -0.91 15.39 13.58
C GLU A 22 -1.30 16.79 13.15
N ASP A 23 -1.04 17.14 11.90
CA ASP A 23 -1.45 18.46 11.41
C ASP A 23 -2.69 18.40 10.54
N ASP A 24 -3.46 17.35 10.65
CA ASP A 24 -4.71 17.14 9.93
C ASP A 24 -4.54 16.91 8.44
N LEU A 25 -3.32 16.84 7.96
CA LEU A 25 -3.05 16.59 6.54
C LEU A 25 -2.13 15.39 6.43
N ASN A 26 -2.53 14.42 5.60
CA ASN A 26 -1.66 13.29 5.29
C ASN A 26 -1.23 12.51 6.52
N GLU A 27 -2.14 12.35 7.45
CA GLU A 27 -1.80 11.67 8.69
C GLU A 27 -1.88 10.16 8.56
N VAL A 28 -2.35 9.65 7.44
CA VAL A 28 -2.39 8.22 7.20
C VAL A 28 -1.85 7.94 5.80
N TRP A 29 -1.26 6.77 5.67
CA TRP A 29 -0.81 6.30 4.38
C TRP A 29 -1.89 5.40 3.78
N LYS A 30 -2.19 5.61 2.52
CA LYS A 30 -3.21 4.83 1.84
C LYS A 30 -2.83 4.67 0.38
N ALA A 31 -2.98 3.48 -0.15
CA ALA A 31 -2.83 3.24 -1.56
C ALA A 31 -4.07 3.75 -2.30
N GLU A 32 -3.86 4.23 -3.52
CA GLU A 32 -4.95 4.67 -4.38
C GLU A 32 -4.97 3.79 -5.61
N GLY A 33 -6.16 3.42 -6.06
CA GLY A 33 -6.22 2.60 -7.23
C GLY A 33 -7.63 2.37 -7.72
N ALA A 34 -7.69 1.70 -8.87
CA ALA A 34 -8.95 1.35 -9.49
C ALA A 34 -8.83 -0.04 -10.11
N PHE A 35 -9.97 -0.72 -10.22
CA PHE A 35 -10.04 -2.03 -10.86
C PHE A 35 -9.20 -3.09 -10.13
N ILE A 36 -9.13 -2.96 -8.80
CA ILE A 36 -8.40 -3.89 -7.96
C ILE A 36 -9.40 -4.87 -7.35
N LYS A 37 -9.17 -6.15 -7.56
CA LYS A 37 -10.03 -7.17 -6.98
C LYS A 37 -9.43 -7.74 -5.71
N ASP A 38 -8.18 -8.16 -5.77
CA ASP A 38 -7.50 -8.72 -4.61
C ASP A 38 -6.32 -7.85 -4.27
N TYR A 39 -6.02 -7.76 -2.99
CA TYR A 39 -5.01 -6.84 -2.49
C TYR A 39 -4.44 -7.41 -1.21
N LYS A 40 -3.12 -7.48 -1.14
CA LYS A 40 -2.44 -7.88 0.09
C LYS A 40 -1.16 -7.08 0.22
N LEU A 41 -1.10 -6.27 1.25
CA LEU A 41 0.04 -5.41 1.53
C LEU A 41 0.72 -5.85 2.81
N LEU A 42 2.03 -5.98 2.75
CA LEU A 42 2.87 -6.22 3.92
C LEU A 42 3.84 -5.07 4.03
N LEU A 43 3.94 -4.49 5.20
CA LEU A 43 4.84 -3.38 5.46
C LEU A 43 5.84 -3.83 6.51
N LEU A 44 7.13 -3.64 6.23
CA LEU A 44 8.19 -4.16 7.06
C LEU A 44 9.17 -3.05 7.41
N ASN A 45 9.78 -3.17 8.59
CA ASN A 45 10.85 -2.25 8.95
C ASN A 45 12.17 -2.77 8.37
N ARG A 46 13.26 -2.08 8.66
CA ARG A 46 14.55 -2.43 8.06
C ARG A 46 15.12 -3.74 8.59
N TRP A 47 14.52 -4.30 9.63
CA TRP A 47 14.90 -5.61 10.14
C TRP A 47 13.99 -6.70 9.60
N SER A 48 13.17 -6.37 8.60
CA SER A 48 12.22 -7.30 7.99
C SER A 48 11.14 -7.75 8.95
N GLN A 49 10.87 -6.96 9.96
CA GLN A 49 9.78 -7.23 10.89
C GLN A 49 8.49 -6.69 10.30
N LEU A 50 7.45 -7.50 10.28
CA LEU A 50 6.15 -7.08 9.78
C LEU A 50 5.53 -6.12 10.77
N ILE A 51 5.24 -4.91 10.32
CA ILE A 51 4.65 -3.89 11.19
C ILE A 51 3.25 -3.49 10.78
N PHE A 52 2.81 -3.84 9.57
CA PHE A 52 1.46 -3.54 9.13
C PHE A 52 1.09 -4.49 8.02
N GLU A 53 -0.15 -4.93 8.04
CA GLU A 53 -0.66 -5.84 7.03
C GLU A 53 -2.07 -5.42 6.67
N SER A 54 -2.38 -5.45 5.36
CA SER A 54 -3.68 -5.01 4.88
C SER A 54 -4.16 -5.94 3.79
N ASN A 55 -5.44 -6.22 3.79
CA ASN A 55 -6.09 -7.03 2.75
C ASN A 55 -7.05 -6.21 1.92
N SER A 56 -7.06 -4.90 2.07
CA SER A 56 -7.97 -4.03 1.36
C SER A 56 -7.28 -2.73 1.01
N ILE A 57 -7.50 -2.25 -0.22
CA ILE A 57 -6.95 -0.97 -0.64
C ILE A 57 -7.52 0.18 0.18
N GLU A 58 -8.65 -0.04 0.85
CA GLU A 58 -9.26 0.99 1.68
C GLU A 58 -8.60 1.13 3.04
N ASP A 59 -7.77 0.18 3.43
CA ASP A 59 -7.10 0.25 4.72
C ASP A 59 -6.05 1.36 4.72
N THR A 60 -5.88 1.99 5.86
CA THR A 60 -4.92 3.07 6.02
C THR A 60 -3.94 2.72 7.12
N TRP A 61 -2.73 3.26 7.02
CA TRP A 61 -1.70 3.07 8.03
C TRP A 61 -1.38 4.42 8.64
N ASP A 62 -1.41 4.47 9.96
CA ASP A 62 -1.24 5.72 10.70
C ASP A 62 0.18 5.93 11.20
N GLY A 63 1.12 5.12 10.76
CA GLY A 63 2.51 5.28 11.19
C GLY A 63 2.80 4.69 12.55
N LYS A 64 1.94 3.78 13.00
CA LYS A 64 2.13 3.18 14.32
C LYS A 64 2.25 1.67 14.22
N TYR A 65 2.92 1.11 15.20
CA TYR A 65 3.01 -0.34 15.36
C TYR A 65 2.65 -0.65 16.80
N LYS A 66 1.57 -1.40 16.97
CA LYS A 66 1.06 -1.75 18.32
C LYS A 66 0.84 -0.51 19.18
N GLY A 67 0.30 0.53 18.54
CA GLY A 67 -0.05 1.75 19.24
C GLY A 67 1.10 2.72 19.49
N VAL A 68 2.29 2.41 19.01
CA VAL A 68 3.47 3.24 19.23
C VAL A 68 3.93 3.78 17.89
N ASP A 69 4.25 5.08 17.83
CA ASP A 69 4.77 5.69 16.63
C ASP A 69 6.05 5.01 16.18
N VAL A 70 6.11 4.65 14.89
CA VAL A 70 7.36 4.10 14.36
C VAL A 70 8.34 5.25 14.13
N PRO A 71 9.64 4.98 14.24
CA PRO A 71 10.64 6.01 14.00
C PRO A 71 10.61 6.53 12.57
N GLU A 72 11.03 7.76 12.40
CA GLU A 72 11.25 8.32 11.09
C GLU A 72 12.28 7.47 10.33
N GLY A 73 12.03 7.27 9.04
CA GLY A 73 12.97 6.50 8.23
C GLY A 73 12.28 5.78 7.10
N VAL A 74 12.97 4.84 6.53
CA VAL A 74 12.52 4.11 5.35
C VAL A 74 11.95 2.77 5.77
N TYR A 75 10.78 2.45 5.25
CA TYR A 75 10.11 1.19 5.47
C TYR A 75 9.89 0.52 4.13
N PHE A 76 9.77 -0.79 4.13
CA PHE A 76 9.68 -1.56 2.90
C PHE A 76 8.31 -2.16 2.78
N TYR A 77 7.78 -2.22 1.56
CA TYR A 77 6.50 -2.88 1.36
C TYR A 77 6.61 -3.96 0.31
N ARG A 78 5.75 -4.94 0.48
CA ARG A 78 5.55 -6.00 -0.49
C ARG A 78 4.06 -6.08 -0.74
N LEU A 79 3.68 -5.91 -1.98
CA LEU A 79 2.27 -5.84 -2.34
C LEU A 79 1.97 -6.85 -3.43
N ARG A 80 0.93 -7.63 -3.22
CA ARG A 80 0.39 -8.49 -4.25
C ARG A 80 -1.04 -8.07 -4.51
N TYR A 81 -1.39 -7.96 -5.77
CA TYR A 81 -2.75 -7.57 -6.11
C TYR A 81 -3.12 -8.16 -7.45
N SER A 82 -4.41 -8.20 -7.72
CA SER A 82 -4.92 -8.64 -9.00
C SER A 82 -6.11 -7.79 -9.37
N GLY A 83 -6.40 -7.76 -10.66
CA GLY A 83 -7.56 -7.07 -11.17
C GLY A 83 -8.64 -8.06 -11.55
N TYR A 84 -9.61 -7.57 -12.29
CA TYR A 84 -10.75 -8.38 -12.68
C TYR A 84 -10.45 -9.27 -13.89
N ASP A 85 -9.25 -9.16 -14.46
CA ASP A 85 -8.85 -10.06 -15.52
C ASP A 85 -8.59 -11.48 -15.01
N LEU A 86 -8.47 -11.67 -13.70
CA LEU A 86 -8.43 -12.95 -13.00
C LEU A 86 -7.27 -13.86 -13.41
N ARG A 87 -6.40 -13.42 -14.27
CA ARG A 87 -5.31 -14.28 -14.75
C ARG A 87 -3.95 -13.83 -14.31
N THR A 88 -3.84 -12.58 -13.91
CA THR A 88 -2.54 -12.01 -13.61
C THR A 88 -2.51 -11.57 -12.17
N VAL A 89 -1.49 -12.01 -11.47
CA VAL A 89 -1.19 -11.52 -10.13
C VAL A 89 0.01 -10.62 -10.26
N TYR A 90 -0.13 -9.40 -9.79
CA TYR A 90 0.93 -8.41 -9.84
C TYR A 90 1.61 -8.35 -8.48
N GLU A 91 2.90 -8.09 -8.49
CA GLU A 91 3.65 -7.92 -7.26
C GLU A 91 4.49 -6.68 -7.36
N ARG A 92 4.51 -5.88 -6.31
CA ARG A 92 5.32 -4.67 -6.25
C ARG A 92 6.10 -4.65 -4.95
N LEU A 93 7.35 -4.26 -5.06
CA LEU A 93 8.24 -4.07 -3.92
C LEU A 93 8.71 -2.64 -3.97
N GLY A 94 8.76 -2.01 -2.82
CA GLY A 94 9.20 -0.62 -2.80
C GLY A 94 9.38 -0.14 -1.38
N THR A 95 9.49 1.18 -1.24
CA THR A 95 9.75 1.80 0.04
C THR A 95 8.75 2.89 0.32
N ILE A 96 8.55 3.14 1.60
CA ILE A 96 7.77 4.26 2.11
C ILE A 96 8.66 4.98 3.11
N THR A 97 8.83 6.28 2.93
CA THR A 97 9.61 7.08 3.86
C THR A 97 8.66 7.77 4.82
N VAL A 98 8.87 7.55 6.11
CA VAL A 98 8.11 8.22 7.16
C VAL A 98 8.90 9.43 7.60
N ILE A 99 8.27 10.60 7.52
CA ILE A 99 8.89 11.88 7.85
C ILE A 99 8.15 12.45 9.05
N ARG A 100 8.87 12.70 10.13
CA ARG A 100 8.25 13.24 11.35
C ARG A 100 8.77 14.61 11.70
#